data_28d2c05e6c0a29cf2f8f9e33d52f77e2
#
_entry.id   28d2c05e6c0a29cf2f8f9e33d52f77e2
#
_cell.length_a   1.000
_cell.length_b   1.000
_cell.length_c   1.000
_cell.angle_alpha   90.00
_cell.angle_beta   90.00
_cell.angle_gamma   90.00
#
_symmetry.space_group_name_H-M   'P 1'
#
loop_
_entity.id
_entity.type
_entity.pdbx_description
1 polymer ?
#
loop_
_entity_poly.entity_id
_entity_poly.type
_entity_poly.pdbx_seq_one_letter_code
_entity_poly.pdbx_strand_id
1 'polypeptide(L)'
;VISAGGTAVGIAFADETTMSVDPNSTMVIDDFVYDPEDPTVGSMNANILEGNFSFVSGQIAKAGNDAMKVTTPVLTIGVRGTQVAGKANTEGEDNEIVLLPNSDGTVGQILIANQSGEVLLTKPYEATIIANAFVPPTVPVILPKTEVLKKFAKTISTTRKTEAKAEVERETEDAAKEKAEAEKEGEELEEEKEELEEEKEELEGKSEELEEEAEELEGEAEELEEKEEKVLEEKEEKQKAKEQKEKDIEELEEQLEEVPVEEREKIEQELQQLEEEFIEIEEEVQQIEQEIEVVAQEKAVVEQKVQEIEKEFAEIKEDFAEIEAKFEFVEKEVLQVLEKELVIEQRVLAVEQRFEAIVQNFEKFQEEFVQEFEEFIPVEEMQQFKEEAPQDMMR
;
A
#
# COMPACT_ATOMS: atom_id res chain seq x y z
N VAL A 1 5.87 -25.26 -12.02
CA VAL A 1 4.48 -25.72 -11.78
C VAL A 1 4.11 -25.38 -10.36
N ILE A 2 2.99 -24.72 -10.19
CA ILE A 2 2.42 -24.31 -8.91
C ILE A 2 1.09 -25.04 -8.76
N SER A 3 0.95 -25.81 -7.69
CA SER A 3 -0.28 -26.51 -7.35
C SER A 3 -0.76 -26.05 -5.98
N ALA A 4 -1.92 -25.41 -5.93
CA ALA A 4 -2.55 -24.98 -4.70
C ALA A 4 -3.24 -26.19 -4.05
N GLY A 5 -2.74 -26.63 -2.91
CA GLY A 5 -3.38 -27.68 -2.09
C GLY A 5 -4.67 -27.18 -1.43
N GLY A 6 -4.79 -27.29 -0.11
CA GLY A 6 -5.99 -26.88 0.63
C GLY A 6 -6.23 -25.36 0.76
N THR A 7 -5.29 -24.50 0.32
CA THR A 7 -5.37 -23.03 0.44
C THR A 7 -5.15 -22.38 -0.92
N ALA A 8 -5.69 -21.16 -1.11
CA ALA A 8 -5.36 -20.33 -2.27
C ALA A 8 -3.90 -19.88 -2.20
N VAL A 9 -3.27 -19.76 -3.37
CA VAL A 9 -1.88 -19.30 -3.50
C VAL A 9 -1.85 -18.01 -4.30
N GLY A 10 -1.18 -16.98 -3.76
CA GLY A 10 -0.89 -15.72 -4.45
C GLY A 10 0.60 -15.61 -4.74
N ILE A 11 0.95 -15.03 -5.88
CA ILE A 11 2.31 -14.85 -6.37
C ILE A 11 2.43 -13.43 -6.87
N ALA A 12 3.44 -12.72 -6.41
CA ALA A 12 3.85 -11.45 -6.96
C ALA A 12 5.12 -11.63 -7.80
N PHE A 13 5.17 -10.96 -8.94
CA PHE A 13 6.30 -10.95 -9.85
C PHE A 13 7.05 -9.62 -9.78
N ALA A 14 8.29 -9.63 -10.25
CA ALA A 14 9.14 -8.44 -10.23
C ALA A 14 8.61 -7.29 -11.10
N ASP A 15 7.82 -7.59 -12.14
CA ASP A 15 7.15 -6.60 -13.00
C ASP A 15 5.85 -6.03 -12.42
N GLU A 16 5.54 -6.32 -11.15
CA GLU A 16 4.29 -5.97 -10.46
C GLU A 16 3.07 -6.81 -10.89
N THR A 17 3.22 -7.76 -11.78
CA THR A 17 2.15 -8.73 -12.03
C THR A 17 1.86 -9.51 -10.75
N THR A 18 0.61 -9.65 -10.41
CA THR A 18 0.16 -10.50 -9.30
C THR A 18 -0.82 -11.53 -9.80
N MET A 19 -0.58 -12.78 -9.47
CA MET A 19 -1.47 -13.89 -9.85
C MET A 19 -1.90 -14.68 -8.62
N SER A 20 -3.09 -15.23 -8.64
CA SER A 20 -3.57 -16.17 -7.63
C SER A 20 -4.37 -17.30 -8.24
N VAL A 21 -4.33 -18.43 -7.56
CA VAL A 21 -5.13 -19.61 -7.87
C VAL A 21 -5.82 -20.14 -6.61
N ASP A 22 -7.03 -20.64 -6.77
CA ASP A 22 -7.82 -21.23 -5.69
C ASP A 22 -7.26 -22.59 -5.26
N PRO A 23 -7.71 -23.17 -4.12
CA PRO A 23 -7.38 -24.54 -3.76
C PRO A 23 -7.69 -25.53 -4.87
N ASN A 24 -6.83 -26.52 -5.01
CA ASN A 24 -6.89 -27.58 -6.03
C ASN A 24 -6.75 -27.07 -7.48
N SER A 25 -6.24 -25.87 -7.66
CA SER A 25 -5.89 -25.32 -8.98
C SER A 25 -4.43 -25.56 -9.30
N THR A 26 -4.11 -25.60 -10.61
CA THR A 26 -2.75 -25.79 -11.09
C THR A 26 -2.39 -24.73 -12.13
N MET A 27 -1.24 -24.09 -11.93
CA MET A 27 -0.67 -23.08 -12.83
C MET A 27 0.78 -23.42 -13.15
N VAL A 28 1.20 -23.13 -14.37
CA VAL A 28 2.59 -23.20 -14.82
C VAL A 28 3.02 -21.82 -15.31
N ILE A 29 4.18 -21.36 -14.86
CA ILE A 29 4.85 -20.21 -15.46
C ILE A 29 5.82 -20.76 -16.48
N ASP A 30 5.55 -20.51 -17.75
CA ASP A 30 6.35 -21.05 -18.87
C ASP A 30 7.49 -20.12 -19.23
N ASP A 31 7.26 -18.80 -19.14
CA ASP A 31 8.24 -17.77 -19.46
C ASP A 31 7.99 -16.54 -18.59
N PHE A 32 9.06 -15.96 -18.07
CA PHE A 32 9.04 -14.68 -17.39
C PHE A 32 10.39 -13.99 -17.60
N VAL A 33 10.38 -12.94 -18.43
CA VAL A 33 11.54 -12.08 -18.69
C VAL A 33 11.14 -10.65 -18.35
N TYR A 34 11.90 -10.03 -17.49
CA TYR A 34 11.66 -8.64 -17.09
C TYR A 34 12.98 -7.94 -16.83
N ASP A 35 13.13 -6.77 -17.42
CA ASP A 35 14.22 -5.85 -17.14
C ASP A 35 13.62 -4.54 -16.62
N PRO A 36 13.88 -4.16 -15.36
CA PRO A 36 13.37 -2.91 -14.80
C PRO A 36 13.93 -1.66 -15.48
N GLU A 37 15.12 -1.74 -16.11
CA GLU A 37 15.74 -0.64 -16.84
C GLU A 37 15.18 -0.50 -18.28
N ASP A 38 14.70 -1.62 -18.87
CA ASP A 38 14.03 -1.61 -20.18
C ASP A 38 12.76 -2.48 -20.16
N PRO A 39 11.63 -1.98 -19.61
CA PRO A 39 10.38 -2.73 -19.58
C PRO A 39 9.82 -3.13 -20.94
N THR A 40 10.35 -2.57 -22.04
CA THR A 40 9.84 -2.87 -23.39
C THR A 40 10.25 -4.23 -23.93
N VAL A 41 11.24 -4.88 -23.33
CA VAL A 41 11.73 -6.21 -23.72
C VAL A 41 11.11 -7.36 -22.90
N GLY A 42 10.20 -7.04 -21.97
CA GLY A 42 9.57 -8.01 -21.08
C GLY A 42 8.62 -8.99 -21.80
N SER A 43 8.61 -10.25 -21.32
CA SER A 43 7.62 -11.25 -21.73
C SER A 43 7.16 -12.08 -20.54
N MET A 44 5.86 -12.44 -20.52
CA MET A 44 5.29 -13.33 -19.53
C MET A 44 4.28 -14.29 -20.18
N ASN A 45 4.50 -15.59 -19.98
CA ASN A 45 3.57 -16.62 -20.38
C ASN A 45 3.23 -17.50 -19.18
N ALA A 46 1.96 -17.52 -18.80
CA ALA A 46 1.42 -18.40 -17.75
C ALA A 46 0.35 -19.31 -18.31
N ASN A 47 0.30 -20.54 -17.83
CA ASN A 47 -0.66 -21.54 -18.25
C ASN A 47 -1.46 -22.04 -17.04
N ILE A 48 -2.76 -21.76 -17.02
CA ILE A 48 -3.68 -22.25 -16.00
C ILE A 48 -4.28 -23.56 -16.49
N LEU A 49 -3.86 -24.65 -15.89
CA LEU A 49 -4.30 -26.00 -16.33
C LEU A 49 -5.70 -26.32 -15.84
N GLU A 50 -6.02 -25.92 -14.60
CA GLU A 50 -7.31 -26.20 -13.96
C GLU A 50 -7.54 -25.28 -12.77
N GLY A 51 -8.80 -24.89 -12.55
CA GLY A 51 -9.29 -24.21 -11.37
C GLY A 51 -9.56 -22.72 -11.56
N ASN A 52 -10.00 -22.08 -10.48
CA ASN A 52 -10.22 -20.64 -10.48
C ASN A 52 -8.90 -19.90 -10.33
N PHE A 53 -8.80 -18.77 -11.02
CA PHE A 53 -7.63 -17.91 -10.99
C PHE A 53 -8.05 -16.43 -11.03
N SER A 54 -7.18 -15.58 -10.58
CA SER A 54 -7.26 -14.13 -10.81
C SER A 54 -5.85 -13.56 -10.95
N PHE A 55 -5.72 -12.50 -11.72
CA PHE A 55 -4.45 -11.76 -11.82
C PHE A 55 -4.69 -10.27 -12.04
N VAL A 56 -3.70 -9.47 -11.63
CA VAL A 56 -3.52 -8.07 -11.99
C VAL A 56 -2.25 -7.99 -12.82
N SER A 57 -2.33 -7.40 -13.98
CA SER A 57 -1.19 -7.29 -14.88
C SER A 57 -0.26 -6.14 -14.48
N GLY A 58 1.04 -6.39 -14.52
CA GLY A 58 2.10 -5.45 -14.21
C GLY A 58 2.65 -4.68 -15.41
N GLN A 59 3.96 -4.39 -15.37
CA GLN A 59 4.66 -3.56 -16.36
C GLN A 59 4.81 -4.26 -17.71
N ILE A 60 5.06 -5.58 -17.72
CA ILE A 60 5.18 -6.36 -18.97
C ILE A 60 3.96 -6.20 -19.86
N ALA A 61 2.75 -6.21 -19.29
CA ALA A 61 1.52 -6.05 -20.06
C ALA A 61 1.38 -4.67 -20.73
N LYS A 62 2.18 -3.69 -20.33
CA LYS A 62 2.23 -2.35 -20.93
C LYS A 62 3.23 -2.27 -22.09
N ALA A 63 4.19 -3.20 -22.18
CA ALA A 63 5.24 -3.20 -23.18
C ALA A 63 4.72 -3.52 -24.61
N GLY A 64 3.65 -4.30 -24.72
CA GLY A 64 3.06 -4.64 -26.03
C GLY A 64 1.84 -5.56 -25.93
N ASN A 65 1.13 -5.69 -27.05
CA ASN A 65 -0.12 -6.46 -27.09
C ASN A 65 0.07 -7.96 -26.81
N ASP A 66 1.26 -8.47 -27.07
CA ASP A 66 1.61 -9.91 -26.94
C ASP A 66 2.61 -10.17 -25.81
N ALA A 67 3.00 -9.14 -25.06
CA ALA A 67 4.02 -9.26 -24.03
C ALA A 67 3.57 -10.11 -22.84
N MET A 68 2.29 -10.04 -22.45
CA MET A 68 1.71 -10.89 -21.41
C MET A 68 0.59 -11.76 -21.97
N LYS A 69 0.73 -13.08 -21.79
CA LYS A 69 -0.26 -14.08 -22.19
C LYS A 69 -0.57 -15.03 -21.04
N VAL A 70 -1.86 -15.27 -20.86
CA VAL A 70 -2.35 -16.32 -19.95
C VAL A 70 -3.15 -17.32 -20.78
N THR A 71 -2.77 -18.58 -20.72
CA THR A 71 -3.43 -19.66 -21.47
C THR A 71 -4.19 -20.58 -20.54
N THR A 72 -5.25 -21.17 -21.07
CA THR A 72 -5.98 -22.29 -20.48
C THR A 72 -6.04 -23.43 -21.50
N PRO A 73 -6.58 -24.62 -21.18
CA PRO A 73 -6.70 -25.70 -22.15
C PRO A 73 -7.45 -25.32 -23.44
N VAL A 74 -8.32 -24.34 -23.43
CA VAL A 74 -9.21 -24.04 -24.56
C VAL A 74 -9.07 -22.62 -25.14
N LEU A 75 -8.28 -21.73 -24.48
CA LEU A 75 -8.16 -20.32 -24.90
C LEU A 75 -6.83 -19.69 -24.51
N THR A 76 -6.56 -18.56 -25.11
CA THR A 76 -5.47 -17.63 -24.74
C THR A 76 -6.05 -16.26 -24.41
N ILE A 77 -5.56 -15.65 -23.36
CA ILE A 77 -5.87 -14.28 -22.91
C ILE A 77 -4.65 -13.40 -23.18
N GLY A 78 -4.76 -12.47 -24.10
CA GLY A 78 -3.82 -11.37 -24.25
C GLY A 78 -4.25 -10.21 -23.34
N VAL A 79 -3.32 -9.71 -22.53
CA VAL A 79 -3.64 -8.81 -21.43
C VAL A 79 -3.06 -7.42 -21.67
N ARG A 80 -3.84 -6.38 -21.32
CA ARG A 80 -3.41 -5.00 -21.40
C ARG A 80 -3.95 -4.17 -20.23
N GLY A 81 -3.15 -4.11 -19.16
CA GLY A 81 -3.34 -3.18 -18.04
C GLY A 81 -4.63 -3.36 -17.26
N THR A 82 -4.92 -4.55 -16.70
CA THR A 82 -6.19 -4.80 -16.02
C THR A 82 -6.14 -5.96 -15.03
N GLN A 83 -7.19 -6.06 -14.22
CA GLN A 83 -7.47 -7.23 -13.40
C GLN A 83 -8.42 -8.20 -14.15
N VAL A 84 -8.15 -9.48 -14.03
CA VAL A 84 -8.94 -10.56 -14.62
C VAL A 84 -9.24 -11.61 -13.55
N ALA A 85 -10.42 -12.19 -13.60
CA ALA A 85 -10.73 -13.44 -12.93
C ALA A 85 -11.27 -14.44 -13.93
N GLY A 86 -11.05 -15.72 -13.67
CA GLY A 86 -11.53 -16.76 -14.55
C GLY A 86 -11.50 -18.14 -13.92
N LYS A 87 -12.10 -19.06 -14.63
CA LYS A 87 -12.08 -20.48 -14.35
C LYS A 87 -11.55 -21.23 -15.57
N ALA A 88 -10.49 -22.00 -15.37
CA ALA A 88 -9.96 -22.93 -16.36
C ALA A 88 -10.50 -24.34 -16.06
N ASN A 89 -11.02 -25.00 -17.07
CA ASN A 89 -11.48 -26.37 -17.02
C ASN A 89 -10.95 -27.12 -18.25
N THR A 90 -11.10 -28.44 -18.23
CA THR A 90 -10.79 -29.29 -19.37
C THR A 90 -11.70 -29.00 -20.55
N GLU A 91 -11.27 -29.43 -21.74
CA GLU A 91 -12.08 -29.30 -22.95
C GLU A 91 -13.44 -30.03 -22.81
N GLY A 92 -14.51 -29.33 -23.15
CA GLY A 92 -15.89 -29.82 -23.01
C GLY A 92 -16.60 -29.24 -21.77
N GLU A 93 -15.90 -28.54 -20.90
CA GLU A 93 -16.45 -27.85 -19.75
C GLU A 93 -16.34 -26.33 -19.92
N ASP A 94 -17.20 -25.58 -19.24
CA ASP A 94 -17.22 -24.12 -19.33
C ASP A 94 -15.97 -23.50 -18.70
N ASN A 95 -15.19 -22.79 -19.52
CA ASN A 95 -14.13 -21.88 -19.11
C ASN A 95 -14.72 -20.46 -19.15
N GLU A 96 -14.70 -19.77 -18.03
CA GLU A 96 -15.29 -18.44 -17.89
C GLU A 96 -14.20 -17.42 -17.63
N ILE A 97 -14.18 -16.32 -18.39
CA ILE A 97 -13.23 -15.22 -18.20
C ILE A 97 -14.00 -13.94 -17.98
N VAL A 98 -13.62 -13.18 -16.97
CA VAL A 98 -14.26 -11.94 -16.55
C VAL A 98 -13.23 -10.82 -16.45
N LEU A 99 -13.47 -9.70 -17.12
CA LEU A 99 -12.68 -8.48 -16.99
C LEU A 99 -13.10 -7.72 -15.74
N LEU A 100 -12.16 -7.42 -14.87
CA LEU A 100 -12.40 -6.72 -13.61
C LEU A 100 -11.81 -5.31 -13.63
N PRO A 101 -12.36 -4.37 -12.85
CA PRO A 101 -11.70 -3.12 -12.58
C PRO A 101 -10.46 -3.32 -11.69
N ASN A 102 -9.43 -2.53 -11.92
CA ASN A 102 -8.27 -2.41 -11.05
C ASN A 102 -8.67 -1.83 -9.67
N SER A 103 -7.74 -1.84 -8.72
CA SER A 103 -7.94 -1.25 -7.38
C SER A 103 -8.27 0.24 -7.40
N ASP A 104 -7.75 0.98 -8.40
CA ASP A 104 -8.00 2.41 -8.64
C ASP A 104 -9.32 2.68 -9.41
N GLY A 105 -10.07 1.62 -9.79
CA GLY A 105 -11.30 1.69 -10.55
C GLY A 105 -11.11 1.81 -12.07
N THR A 106 -9.89 1.90 -12.55
CA THR A 106 -9.61 1.86 -14.00
C THR A 106 -9.88 0.47 -14.59
N VAL A 107 -10.15 0.40 -15.87
CA VAL A 107 -10.37 -0.85 -16.59
C VAL A 107 -9.52 -0.84 -17.86
N GLY A 108 -8.70 -1.88 -18.01
CA GLY A 108 -7.97 -2.10 -19.25
C GLY A 108 -8.80 -2.90 -20.25
N GLN A 109 -8.13 -3.71 -21.03
CA GLN A 109 -8.77 -4.57 -22.03
C GLN A 109 -8.07 -5.92 -22.10
N ILE A 110 -8.84 -6.96 -22.44
CA ILE A 110 -8.30 -8.28 -22.69
C ILE A 110 -8.84 -8.83 -24.01
N LEU A 111 -7.96 -9.44 -24.78
CA LEU A 111 -8.31 -10.18 -25.98
C LEU A 111 -8.33 -11.67 -25.65
N ILE A 112 -9.47 -12.31 -25.80
CA ILE A 112 -9.65 -13.74 -25.57
C ILE A 112 -9.79 -14.39 -26.93
N ALA A 113 -8.88 -15.31 -27.22
CA ALA A 113 -8.81 -15.99 -28.49
C ALA A 113 -8.70 -17.53 -28.33
N ASN A 114 -9.29 -18.24 -29.27
CA ASN A 114 -9.06 -19.65 -29.48
C ASN A 114 -8.92 -19.96 -30.97
N GLN A 115 -8.90 -21.27 -31.38
CA GLN A 115 -8.74 -21.64 -32.77
C GLN A 115 -9.91 -21.24 -33.70
N SER A 116 -11.06 -20.85 -33.14
CA SER A 116 -12.29 -20.59 -33.88
C SER A 116 -12.74 -19.12 -33.88
N GLY A 117 -12.10 -18.29 -33.07
CA GLY A 117 -12.44 -16.88 -33.03
C GLY A 117 -11.82 -16.14 -31.86
N GLU A 118 -12.10 -14.86 -31.80
CA GLU A 118 -11.62 -13.97 -30.77
C GLU A 118 -12.72 -13.01 -30.28
N VAL A 119 -12.57 -12.53 -29.07
CA VAL A 119 -13.45 -11.51 -28.48
C VAL A 119 -12.65 -10.56 -27.61
N LEU A 120 -12.95 -9.27 -27.69
CA LEU A 120 -12.33 -8.21 -26.90
C LEU A 120 -13.30 -7.81 -25.77
N LEU A 121 -12.85 -7.88 -24.53
CA LEU A 121 -13.55 -7.34 -23.36
C LEU A 121 -12.95 -5.99 -22.97
N THR A 122 -13.81 -4.99 -22.74
CA THR A 122 -13.39 -3.60 -22.49
C THR A 122 -14.17 -2.92 -21.36
N LYS A 123 -15.18 -3.59 -20.81
CA LYS A 123 -16.02 -3.03 -19.76
C LYS A 123 -15.88 -3.81 -18.46
N PRO A 124 -16.04 -3.16 -17.30
CA PRO A 124 -15.98 -3.86 -16.03
C PRO A 124 -17.07 -4.91 -15.93
N TYR A 125 -16.70 -6.08 -15.41
CA TYR A 125 -17.53 -7.28 -15.26
C TYR A 125 -18.04 -7.88 -16.59
N GLU A 126 -17.46 -7.49 -17.71
CA GLU A 126 -17.74 -8.13 -18.99
C GLU A 126 -17.10 -9.50 -19.01
N ALA A 127 -17.88 -10.51 -19.37
CA ALA A 127 -17.50 -11.92 -19.32
C ALA A 127 -17.83 -12.65 -20.62
N THR A 128 -17.04 -13.69 -20.91
CA THR A 128 -17.30 -14.65 -21.97
C THR A 128 -17.07 -16.08 -21.47
N ILE A 129 -17.77 -17.04 -22.07
CA ILE A 129 -17.66 -18.45 -21.76
C ILE A 129 -17.18 -19.21 -23.01
N ILE A 130 -16.25 -20.14 -22.81
CA ILE A 130 -15.68 -21.00 -23.85
C ILE A 130 -15.61 -22.42 -23.32
N ALA A 131 -16.33 -23.34 -23.94
CA ALA A 131 -16.32 -24.76 -23.56
C ALA A 131 -15.31 -25.58 -24.35
N ASN A 132 -14.89 -25.12 -25.53
CA ASN A 132 -14.11 -25.91 -26.48
C ASN A 132 -13.19 -25.01 -27.32
N ALA A 133 -11.98 -25.49 -27.62
CA ALA A 133 -11.00 -24.74 -28.43
C ALA A 133 -11.48 -24.49 -29.88
N PHE A 134 -12.45 -25.28 -30.37
CA PHE A 134 -13.00 -25.23 -31.74
C PHE A 134 -14.36 -24.53 -31.83
N VAL A 135 -14.86 -23.97 -30.76
CA VAL A 135 -16.07 -23.16 -30.72
C VAL A 135 -15.68 -21.73 -30.37
N PRO A 136 -16.13 -20.71 -31.14
CA PRO A 136 -15.77 -19.33 -30.85
C PRO A 136 -16.28 -18.92 -29.44
N PRO A 137 -15.58 -17.96 -28.78
CA PRO A 137 -16.04 -17.40 -27.53
C PRO A 137 -17.47 -16.88 -27.64
N THR A 138 -18.25 -16.98 -26.57
CA THR A 138 -19.61 -16.41 -26.54
C THR A 138 -19.58 -14.90 -26.65
N VAL A 139 -20.69 -14.33 -27.13
CA VAL A 139 -20.85 -12.86 -27.11
C VAL A 139 -20.71 -12.37 -25.65
N PRO A 140 -19.89 -11.32 -25.42
CA PRO A 140 -19.68 -10.81 -24.08
C PRO A 140 -20.96 -10.33 -23.42
N VAL A 141 -21.11 -10.65 -22.13
CA VAL A 141 -22.20 -10.19 -21.27
C VAL A 141 -21.63 -9.52 -20.04
N ILE A 142 -22.33 -8.49 -19.54
CA ILE A 142 -21.95 -7.87 -18.26
C ILE A 142 -22.65 -8.66 -17.15
N LEU A 143 -21.85 -9.27 -16.29
CA LEU A 143 -22.36 -9.98 -15.11
C LEU A 143 -22.60 -9.03 -13.95
N PRO A 144 -23.61 -9.29 -13.11
CA PRO A 144 -23.71 -8.60 -11.82
C PRO A 144 -22.47 -8.81 -10.97
N LYS A 145 -21.98 -7.75 -10.30
CA LYS A 145 -20.82 -7.83 -9.38
C LYS A 145 -20.98 -8.96 -8.36
N THR A 146 -22.18 -9.13 -7.81
CA THR A 146 -22.51 -10.19 -6.86
C THR A 146 -22.32 -11.60 -7.41
N GLU A 147 -22.62 -11.82 -8.68
CA GLU A 147 -22.39 -13.11 -9.34
C GLU A 147 -20.91 -13.40 -9.54
N VAL A 148 -20.15 -12.40 -9.97
CA VAL A 148 -18.69 -12.52 -10.12
C VAL A 148 -18.03 -12.82 -8.78
N LEU A 149 -18.44 -12.13 -7.71
CA LEU A 149 -17.93 -12.35 -6.38
C LEU A 149 -18.29 -13.74 -5.83
N LYS A 150 -19.49 -14.24 -6.08
CA LYS A 150 -19.86 -15.62 -5.69
C LYS A 150 -18.91 -16.67 -6.28
N LYS A 151 -18.45 -16.45 -7.52
CA LYS A 151 -17.57 -17.40 -8.22
C LYS A 151 -16.10 -17.24 -7.88
N PHE A 152 -15.62 -16.00 -7.73
CA PHE A 152 -14.19 -15.66 -7.76
C PHE A 152 -13.72 -14.86 -6.53
N ALA A 153 -14.55 -14.66 -5.49
CA ALA A 153 -14.18 -13.83 -4.35
C ALA A 153 -12.84 -14.22 -3.72
N LYS A 154 -12.60 -15.51 -3.57
CA LYS A 154 -11.38 -16.03 -2.94
C LYS A 154 -10.13 -15.71 -3.74
N THR A 155 -10.11 -16.00 -5.05
CA THR A 155 -8.99 -15.65 -5.92
C THR A 155 -8.81 -14.15 -6.02
N ILE A 156 -9.87 -13.37 -6.25
CA ILE A 156 -9.80 -11.90 -6.31
C ILE A 156 -9.22 -11.33 -5.01
N SER A 157 -9.70 -11.82 -3.87
CA SER A 157 -9.22 -11.44 -2.55
C SER A 157 -7.74 -11.79 -2.36
N THR A 158 -7.33 -13.00 -2.74
CA THR A 158 -5.93 -13.44 -2.64
C THR A 158 -5.04 -12.60 -3.55
N THR A 159 -5.44 -12.33 -4.80
CA THR A 159 -4.68 -11.48 -5.73
C THR A 159 -4.45 -10.10 -5.13
N ARG A 160 -5.49 -9.44 -4.64
CA ARG A 160 -5.40 -8.09 -4.06
C ARG A 160 -4.55 -8.04 -2.79
N LYS A 161 -4.67 -9.05 -1.91
CA LYS A 161 -3.79 -9.16 -0.73
C LYS A 161 -2.34 -9.33 -1.12
N THR A 162 -2.07 -10.17 -2.12
CA THR A 162 -0.71 -10.40 -2.60
C THR A 162 -0.14 -9.17 -3.28
N GLU A 163 -0.95 -8.45 -4.08
CA GLU A 163 -0.59 -7.18 -4.69
C GLU A 163 -0.21 -6.14 -3.62
N ALA A 164 -1.10 -5.92 -2.65
CA ALA A 164 -0.86 -4.97 -1.57
C ALA A 164 0.37 -5.33 -0.73
N LYS A 165 0.56 -6.62 -0.42
CA LYS A 165 1.73 -7.08 0.32
C LYS A 165 3.02 -6.86 -0.48
N ALA A 166 3.03 -7.21 -1.76
CA ALA A 166 4.19 -7.04 -2.62
C ALA A 166 4.53 -5.55 -2.86
N GLU A 167 3.52 -4.69 -2.93
CA GLU A 167 3.70 -3.24 -3.02
C GLU A 167 4.38 -2.71 -1.74
N VAL A 168 3.86 -3.09 -0.57
CA VAL A 168 4.45 -2.72 0.73
C VAL A 168 5.87 -3.26 0.87
N GLU A 169 6.12 -4.54 0.52
CA GLU A 169 7.45 -5.14 0.59
C GLU A 169 8.46 -4.40 -0.31
N ARG A 170 8.06 -4.00 -1.52
CA ARG A 170 8.91 -3.21 -2.42
C ARG A 170 9.18 -1.80 -1.87
N GLU A 171 8.13 -1.10 -1.47
CA GLU A 171 8.28 0.24 -0.91
C GLU A 171 9.13 0.24 0.38
N THR A 172 9.03 -0.81 1.21
CA THR A 172 9.87 -0.97 2.40
C THR A 172 11.30 -1.39 2.07
N GLU A 173 11.52 -2.24 1.05
CA GLU A 173 12.87 -2.57 0.55
C GLU A 173 13.57 -1.35 -0.06
N ASP A 174 12.86 -0.56 -0.85
CA ASP A 174 13.40 0.66 -1.45
C ASP A 174 13.71 1.69 -0.36
N ALA A 175 12.83 1.87 0.61
CA ALA A 175 13.08 2.73 1.77
C ALA A 175 14.26 2.23 2.62
N ALA A 176 14.42 0.91 2.78
CA ALA A 176 15.56 0.34 3.50
C ALA A 176 16.89 0.55 2.76
N LYS A 177 16.90 0.48 1.42
CA LYS A 177 18.07 0.78 0.61
C LYS A 177 18.43 2.26 0.69
N GLU A 178 17.43 3.14 0.51
CA GLU A 178 17.62 4.58 0.67
C GLU A 178 18.15 4.93 2.07
N LYS A 179 17.65 4.24 3.11
CA LYS A 179 18.12 4.41 4.49
C LYS A 179 19.57 3.96 4.68
N ALA A 180 19.92 2.79 4.13
CA ALA A 180 21.29 2.28 4.21
C ALA A 180 22.30 3.15 3.43
N GLU A 181 21.87 3.75 2.31
CA GLU A 181 22.68 4.74 1.58
C GLU A 181 22.85 6.03 2.39
N ALA A 182 21.76 6.51 3.02
CA ALA A 182 21.81 7.69 3.88
C ALA A 182 22.66 7.45 5.15
N GLU A 183 22.54 6.28 5.79
CA GLU A 183 23.39 5.89 6.93
C GLU A 183 24.88 5.86 6.55
N LYS A 184 25.21 5.32 5.37
CA LYS A 184 26.59 5.29 4.89
C LYS A 184 27.13 6.68 4.56
N GLU A 185 26.31 7.54 3.92
CA GLU A 185 26.65 8.94 3.68
C GLU A 185 26.84 9.70 5.01
N GLY A 186 26.04 9.33 6.04
CA GLY A 186 26.18 9.84 7.41
C GLY A 186 27.48 9.41 8.10
N GLU A 187 27.90 8.13 7.95
CA GLU A 187 29.17 7.62 8.52
C GLU A 187 30.40 8.31 7.89
N GLU A 188 30.42 8.50 6.57
CA GLU A 188 31.49 9.21 5.86
C GLU A 188 31.57 10.69 6.30
N LEU A 189 30.44 11.33 6.56
CA LEU A 189 30.37 12.71 7.10
C LEU A 189 30.78 12.81 8.58
N GLU A 190 30.56 11.75 9.37
CA GLU A 190 31.03 11.68 10.76
C GLU A 190 32.55 11.58 10.82
N GLU A 191 33.21 10.78 9.95
CA GLU A 191 34.66 10.73 9.84
C GLU A 191 35.27 12.09 9.46
N GLU A 192 34.68 12.78 8.47
CA GLU A 192 35.10 14.14 8.08
C GLU A 192 34.90 15.16 9.21
N LYS A 193 33.83 14.97 10.01
CA LYS A 193 33.55 15.79 11.19
C LYS A 193 34.58 15.57 12.31
N GLU A 194 35.01 14.33 12.56
CA GLU A 194 36.06 14.02 13.54
C GLU A 194 37.39 14.69 13.16
N GLU A 195 37.77 14.66 11.87
CA GLU A 195 38.99 15.37 11.39
C GLU A 195 38.88 16.90 11.61
N LEU A 196 37.70 17.47 11.41
CA LEU A 196 37.44 18.90 11.64
C LEU A 196 37.35 19.25 13.13
N GLU A 197 36.91 18.32 14.00
CA GLU A 197 36.92 18.51 15.46
C GLU A 197 38.36 18.49 16.03
N GLU A 198 39.25 17.66 15.49
CA GLU A 198 40.70 17.69 15.85
C GLU A 198 41.33 19.03 15.47
N GLU A 199 41.03 19.58 14.28
CA GLU A 199 41.45 20.93 13.88
C GLU A 199 40.83 22.03 14.77
N LYS A 200 39.58 21.79 15.27
CA LYS A 200 38.87 22.71 16.15
C LYS A 200 39.42 22.72 17.60
N GLU A 201 39.84 21.54 18.15
CA GLU A 201 40.49 21.46 19.48
C GLU A 201 41.76 22.34 19.58
N GLU A 202 42.51 22.48 18.48
CA GLU A 202 43.66 23.44 18.44
C GLU A 202 43.21 24.91 18.53
N LEU A 203 41.96 25.18 18.26
CA LEU A 203 41.37 26.53 18.21
C LEU A 203 40.49 26.90 19.40
N GLU A 204 40.08 25.89 20.21
CA GLU A 204 39.21 26.09 21.39
C GLU A 204 39.76 27.00 22.48
N GLY A 205 41.11 27.24 22.49
CA GLY A 205 41.73 28.19 23.42
C GLY A 205 41.28 29.66 23.28
N LYS A 206 40.30 29.94 22.37
CA LYS A 206 39.89 31.31 22.04
C LYS A 206 38.39 31.54 22.12
N SER A 207 37.59 30.62 22.68
CA SER A 207 36.15 30.58 22.49
C SER A 207 35.26 30.98 23.68
N GLU A 208 35.78 31.60 24.75
CA GLU A 208 34.96 31.95 25.92
C GLU A 208 33.78 32.91 25.62
N GLU A 209 33.90 33.76 24.59
CA GLU A 209 32.79 34.69 24.24
C GLU A 209 31.60 34.02 23.53
N LEU A 210 31.74 32.79 23.04
CA LEU A 210 30.70 32.10 22.26
C LEU A 210 29.92 31.05 23.06
N GLU A 211 30.42 30.62 24.22
CA GLU A 211 29.62 29.82 25.16
C GLU A 211 28.35 30.54 25.59
N GLU A 212 28.39 31.88 25.77
CA GLU A 212 27.20 32.67 26.16
C GLU A 212 26.13 32.66 25.06
N GLU A 213 26.51 32.68 23.79
CA GLU A 213 25.54 32.70 22.67
C GLU A 213 24.93 31.31 22.40
N ALA A 214 25.71 30.24 22.67
CA ALA A 214 25.20 28.86 22.63
C ALA A 214 24.17 28.61 23.77
N GLU A 215 24.36 29.15 24.96
CA GLU A 215 23.40 29.05 26.07
C GLU A 215 22.04 29.74 25.75
N GLU A 216 22.04 30.87 25.00
CA GLU A 216 20.79 31.51 24.55
C GLU A 216 20.00 30.61 23.57
N LEU A 217 20.69 29.91 22.71
CA LEU A 217 20.04 28.98 21.74
C LEU A 217 19.56 27.70 22.39
N GLU A 218 20.23 27.21 23.42
CA GLU A 218 19.74 26.09 24.24
C GLU A 218 18.38 26.44 24.90
N GLY A 219 18.24 27.69 25.35
CA GLY A 219 16.97 28.20 25.87
C GLY A 219 15.84 28.26 24.83
N GLU A 220 16.13 28.63 23.58
CA GLU A 220 15.15 28.56 22.47
C GLU A 220 14.77 27.11 22.12
N ALA A 221 15.71 26.16 22.22
CA ALA A 221 15.44 24.74 21.98
C ALA A 221 14.52 24.12 23.05
N GLU A 222 14.68 24.52 24.32
CA GLU A 222 13.79 24.11 25.42
C GLU A 222 12.35 24.64 25.23
N GLU A 223 12.17 25.87 24.76
CA GLU A 223 10.84 26.42 24.43
C GLU A 223 10.13 25.64 23.31
N LEU A 224 10.88 25.16 22.34
CA LEU A 224 10.35 24.32 21.25
C LEU A 224 10.02 22.89 21.69
N GLU A 225 10.76 22.33 22.65
CA GLU A 225 10.41 21.05 23.28
C GLU A 225 9.09 21.12 24.06
N GLU A 226 8.88 22.17 24.84
CA GLU A 226 7.60 22.39 25.54
C GLU A 226 6.41 22.52 24.55
N LYS A 227 6.66 23.11 23.39
CA LYS A 227 5.63 23.24 22.34
C LYS A 227 5.31 21.89 21.70
N GLU A 228 6.31 21.05 21.45
CA GLU A 228 6.14 19.69 20.91
C GLU A 228 5.35 18.79 21.87
N GLU A 229 5.66 18.84 23.17
CA GLU A 229 4.95 18.07 24.19
C GLU A 229 3.46 18.42 24.24
N LYS A 230 3.11 19.71 24.13
CA LYS A 230 1.71 20.17 24.11
C LYS A 230 0.94 19.66 22.90
N VAL A 231 1.55 19.67 21.73
CA VAL A 231 0.91 19.20 20.49
C VAL A 231 0.75 17.67 20.50
N LEU A 232 1.69 16.96 21.13
CA LEU A 232 1.59 15.51 21.34
C LEU A 232 0.47 15.12 22.33
N GLU A 233 0.28 15.88 23.42
CA GLU A 233 -0.84 15.68 24.36
C GLU A 233 -2.20 15.88 23.65
N GLU A 234 -2.33 16.92 22.82
CA GLU A 234 -3.55 17.18 22.04
C GLU A 234 -3.86 16.04 21.05
N LYS A 235 -2.82 15.49 20.41
CA LYS A 235 -2.95 14.30 19.55
C LYS A 235 -3.49 13.09 20.31
N GLU A 236 -2.96 12.82 21.50
CA GLU A 236 -3.42 11.70 22.33
C GLU A 236 -4.88 11.87 22.79
N GLU A 237 -5.31 13.09 23.15
CA GLU A 237 -6.71 13.36 23.50
C GLU A 237 -7.65 13.13 22.31
N LYS A 238 -7.25 13.58 21.13
CA LYS A 238 -8.05 13.39 19.90
C LYS A 238 -8.10 11.91 19.47
N GLN A 239 -7.00 11.17 19.62
CA GLN A 239 -7.00 9.73 19.37
C GLN A 239 -7.92 8.96 20.32
N LYS A 240 -7.93 9.31 21.61
CA LYS A 240 -8.87 8.72 22.57
C LYS A 240 -10.32 9.05 22.24
N ALA A 241 -10.59 10.29 21.80
CA ALA A 241 -11.92 10.68 21.34
C ALA A 241 -12.36 9.89 20.08
N LYS A 242 -11.43 9.65 19.14
CA LYS A 242 -11.66 8.84 17.95
C LYS A 242 -12.01 7.38 18.33
N GLU A 243 -11.23 6.76 19.21
CA GLU A 243 -11.50 5.39 19.68
C GLU A 243 -12.84 5.27 20.43
N GLN A 244 -13.24 6.31 21.16
CA GLN A 244 -14.53 6.31 21.83
C GLN A 244 -15.69 6.40 20.82
N LYS A 245 -15.57 7.29 19.84
CA LYS A 245 -16.59 7.43 18.77
C LYS A 245 -16.73 6.16 17.92
N GLU A 246 -15.63 5.48 17.63
CA GLU A 246 -15.63 4.20 16.93
C GLU A 246 -16.42 3.13 17.71
N LYS A 247 -16.26 3.08 19.03
CA LYS A 247 -17.05 2.18 19.89
C LYS A 247 -18.54 2.56 19.95
N ASP A 248 -18.83 3.86 20.03
CA ASP A 248 -20.20 4.34 20.07
C ASP A 248 -20.94 4.03 18.73
N ILE A 249 -20.21 4.09 17.60
CA ILE A 249 -20.72 3.67 16.28
C ILE A 249 -20.97 2.15 16.28
N GLU A 250 -20.02 1.33 16.72
CA GLU A 250 -20.14 -0.11 16.79
C GLU A 250 -21.35 -0.54 17.65
N GLU A 251 -21.54 0.11 18.82
CA GLU A 251 -22.68 -0.14 19.69
C GLU A 251 -24.04 0.22 19.04
N LEU A 252 -24.09 1.31 18.25
CA LEU A 252 -25.31 1.68 17.52
C LEU A 252 -25.58 0.78 16.33
N GLU A 253 -24.57 0.30 15.65
CA GLU A 253 -24.68 -0.69 14.59
C GLU A 253 -25.25 -2.02 15.12
N GLU A 254 -24.76 -2.51 16.27
CA GLU A 254 -25.33 -3.69 16.96
C GLU A 254 -26.79 -3.47 17.34
N GLN A 255 -27.14 -2.29 17.88
CA GLN A 255 -28.51 -1.95 18.20
C GLN A 255 -29.40 -1.90 16.96
N LEU A 256 -28.89 -1.43 15.81
CA LEU A 256 -29.64 -1.36 14.54
C LEU A 256 -30.01 -2.76 14.03
N GLU A 257 -29.18 -3.78 14.31
CA GLU A 257 -29.48 -5.18 13.96
C GLU A 257 -30.61 -5.77 14.77
N GLU A 258 -30.73 -5.39 16.05
CA GLU A 258 -31.68 -5.97 17.01
C GLU A 258 -33.09 -5.32 16.99
N VAL A 259 -33.23 -4.09 16.43
CA VAL A 259 -34.43 -3.28 16.51
C VAL A 259 -35.39 -3.53 15.34
N PRO A 260 -36.75 -3.53 15.56
CA PRO A 260 -37.72 -3.64 14.51
C PRO A 260 -37.64 -2.50 13.49
N VAL A 261 -38.02 -2.79 12.22
CA VAL A 261 -37.91 -1.87 11.08
C VAL A 261 -38.53 -0.48 11.33
N GLU A 262 -39.54 -0.43 12.19
CA GLU A 262 -40.29 0.82 12.50
C GLU A 262 -39.53 1.79 13.42
N GLU A 263 -38.50 1.32 14.10
CA GLU A 263 -37.65 2.12 15.04
C GLU A 263 -36.26 2.42 14.49
N ARG A 264 -35.87 1.85 13.33
CA ARG A 264 -34.53 1.97 12.73
C ARG A 264 -34.18 3.38 12.29
N GLU A 265 -35.14 4.13 11.78
CA GLU A 265 -34.91 5.47 11.21
C GLU A 265 -34.24 6.44 12.22
N LYS A 266 -34.53 6.28 13.52
CA LYS A 266 -33.92 7.10 14.57
C LYS A 266 -32.47 6.72 14.85
N ILE A 267 -32.17 5.43 14.87
CA ILE A 267 -30.81 4.92 15.08
C ILE A 267 -29.95 5.22 13.85
N GLU A 268 -30.49 5.12 12.64
CA GLU A 268 -29.80 5.51 11.41
C GLU A 268 -29.45 7.00 11.40
N GLN A 269 -30.31 7.88 11.94
CA GLN A 269 -30.00 9.30 12.07
C GLN A 269 -28.93 9.58 13.13
N GLU A 270 -28.95 8.86 14.28
CA GLU A 270 -27.93 8.97 15.33
C GLU A 270 -26.57 8.42 14.82
N LEU A 271 -26.59 7.34 14.05
CA LEU A 271 -25.41 6.76 13.42
C LEU A 271 -24.79 7.73 12.41
N GLN A 272 -25.60 8.34 11.56
CA GLN A 272 -25.15 9.33 10.58
C GLN A 272 -24.52 10.56 11.26
N GLN A 273 -25.06 11.02 12.39
CA GLN A 273 -24.46 12.10 13.14
C GLN A 273 -23.11 11.72 13.76
N LEU A 274 -23.00 10.51 14.30
CA LEU A 274 -21.75 9.98 14.84
C LEU A 274 -20.67 9.77 13.79
N GLU A 275 -21.06 9.32 12.60
CA GLU A 275 -20.14 9.21 11.45
C GLU A 275 -19.63 10.58 10.99
N GLU A 276 -20.48 11.61 10.96
CA GLU A 276 -20.08 12.99 10.65
C GLU A 276 -19.09 13.52 11.72
N GLU A 277 -19.38 13.31 13.01
CA GLU A 277 -18.48 13.71 14.12
C GLU A 277 -17.16 12.91 14.10
N PHE A 278 -17.18 11.67 13.69
CA PHE A 278 -15.98 10.85 13.53
C PHE A 278 -15.08 11.39 12.41
N ILE A 279 -15.68 11.78 11.29
CA ILE A 279 -14.95 12.39 10.16
C ILE A 279 -14.33 13.74 10.59
N GLU A 280 -15.05 14.57 11.37
CA GLU A 280 -14.50 15.81 11.89
C GLU A 280 -13.27 15.55 12.78
N ILE A 281 -13.34 14.57 13.69
CA ILE A 281 -12.20 14.19 14.55
C ILE A 281 -11.04 13.65 13.70
N GLU A 282 -11.31 12.92 12.63
CA GLU A 282 -10.27 12.41 11.71
C GLU A 282 -9.56 13.55 10.96
N GLU A 283 -10.30 14.58 10.54
CA GLU A 283 -9.74 15.81 9.95
C GLU A 283 -8.91 16.60 10.98
N GLU A 284 -9.40 16.71 12.23
CA GLU A 284 -8.65 17.35 13.31
C GLU A 284 -7.35 16.61 13.65
N VAL A 285 -7.37 15.27 13.70
CA VAL A 285 -6.14 14.46 13.88
C VAL A 285 -5.15 14.69 12.74
N GLN A 286 -5.63 14.81 11.50
CA GLN A 286 -4.75 15.14 10.36
C GLN A 286 -4.17 16.56 10.45
N GLN A 287 -4.93 17.52 10.96
CA GLN A 287 -4.42 18.89 11.17
C GLN A 287 -3.36 18.92 12.27
N ILE A 288 -3.58 18.22 13.38
CA ILE A 288 -2.60 18.08 14.48
C ILE A 288 -1.31 17.38 13.97
N GLU A 289 -1.43 16.39 13.10
CA GLU A 289 -0.26 15.75 12.47
C GLU A 289 0.55 16.73 11.60
N GLN A 290 -0.13 17.67 10.92
CA GLN A 290 0.56 18.74 10.18
C GLN A 290 1.24 19.75 11.11
N GLU A 291 0.65 20.07 12.25
CA GLU A 291 1.27 20.96 13.25
C GLU A 291 2.53 20.34 13.88
N ILE A 292 2.54 19.01 14.13
CA ILE A 292 3.74 18.28 14.58
C ILE A 292 4.86 18.39 13.53
N GLU A 293 4.52 18.29 12.26
CA GLU A 293 5.50 18.45 11.17
C GLU A 293 6.10 19.86 11.12
N VAL A 294 5.30 20.89 11.39
CA VAL A 294 5.75 22.29 11.47
C VAL A 294 6.69 22.50 12.65
N VAL A 295 6.40 21.95 13.83
CA VAL A 295 7.27 22.05 15.02
C VAL A 295 8.61 21.35 14.78
N ALA A 296 8.60 20.21 14.09
CA ALA A 296 9.84 19.53 13.68
C ALA A 296 10.67 20.36 12.68
N GLN A 297 10.01 21.13 11.79
CA GLN A 297 10.68 22.07 10.89
C GLN A 297 11.22 23.31 11.64
N GLU A 298 10.51 23.82 12.67
CA GLU A 298 10.98 24.91 13.53
C GLU A 298 12.23 24.48 14.35
N LYS A 299 12.30 23.21 14.84
CA LYS A 299 13.51 22.65 15.44
C LYS A 299 14.70 22.63 14.46
N ALA A 300 14.44 22.22 13.22
CA ALA A 300 15.48 22.25 12.17
C ALA A 300 15.95 23.70 11.88
N VAL A 301 15.08 24.70 12.05
CA VAL A 301 15.45 26.12 11.92
C VAL A 301 16.30 26.61 13.10
N VAL A 302 16.04 26.13 14.33
CA VAL A 302 16.90 26.41 15.50
C VAL A 302 18.27 25.78 15.31
N GLU A 303 18.34 24.51 14.83
CA GLU A 303 19.60 23.89 14.46
C GLU A 303 20.33 24.67 13.35
N GLN A 304 19.58 25.24 12.38
CA GLN A 304 20.19 26.12 11.36
C GLN A 304 20.74 27.43 11.96
N LYS A 305 20.07 28.00 12.97
CA LYS A 305 20.59 29.19 13.66
C LYS A 305 21.86 28.92 14.45
N VAL A 306 21.96 27.72 15.09
CA VAL A 306 23.21 27.28 15.73
C VAL A 306 24.37 27.29 14.73
N GLN A 307 24.09 26.88 13.50
CA GLN A 307 25.09 26.91 12.42
C GLN A 307 25.44 28.31 11.94
N GLU A 308 24.47 29.23 11.96
CA GLU A 308 24.73 30.65 11.62
C GLU A 308 25.66 31.31 12.65
N ILE A 309 25.47 31.01 13.94
CA ILE A 309 26.33 31.48 15.01
C ILE A 309 27.74 30.90 14.93
N GLU A 310 27.86 29.58 14.67
CA GLU A 310 29.16 28.96 14.41
C GLU A 310 29.89 29.60 13.23
N LYS A 311 29.14 30.10 12.27
CA LYS A 311 29.67 30.81 11.11
C LYS A 311 30.13 32.22 11.43
N GLU A 312 29.38 32.98 12.23
CA GLU A 312 29.83 34.29 12.74
C GLU A 312 31.09 34.18 13.60
N PHE A 313 31.25 33.04 14.26
CA PHE A 313 32.42 32.68 15.06
C PHE A 313 33.71 32.64 14.25
N ALA A 314 33.59 32.30 13.02
CA ALA A 314 34.76 32.16 12.16
C ALA A 314 35.14 33.41 11.39
N GLU A 315 34.19 34.20 11.05
CA GLU A 315 34.50 35.51 10.44
C GLU A 315 35.43 36.33 11.34
N ILE A 316 35.49 36.01 12.63
CA ILE A 316 36.36 36.65 13.62
C ILE A 316 37.82 36.28 13.52
N LYS A 317 38.16 35.21 12.84
CA LYS A 317 39.57 34.78 12.69
C LYS A 317 39.87 34.34 11.26
N GLU A 318 40.79 35.08 10.58
CA GLU A 318 41.22 34.83 9.20
C GLU A 318 41.68 33.37 8.95
N ASP A 319 42.23 32.71 9.96
CA ASP A 319 42.71 31.31 9.88
C ASP A 319 41.58 30.25 9.98
N PHE A 320 40.37 30.66 10.36
CA PHE A 320 39.23 29.79 10.60
C PHE A 320 38.32 29.65 9.36
N ALA A 321 38.35 30.61 8.45
CA ALA A 321 37.38 30.67 7.33
C ALA A 321 37.45 29.39 6.45
N GLU A 322 38.61 28.75 6.35
CA GLU A 322 38.75 27.54 5.53
C GLU A 322 38.22 26.27 6.24
N ILE A 323 38.45 26.14 7.53
CA ILE A 323 37.96 25.03 8.36
C ILE A 323 36.45 25.12 8.50
N GLU A 324 35.92 26.32 8.69
CA GLU A 324 34.52 26.56 8.85
C GLU A 324 33.73 26.37 7.57
N ALA A 325 34.28 26.75 6.42
CA ALA A 325 33.66 26.46 5.14
C ALA A 325 33.49 24.93 4.91
N LYS A 326 34.47 24.13 5.34
CA LYS A 326 34.38 22.65 5.33
C LYS A 326 33.37 22.16 6.36
N PHE A 327 33.35 22.75 7.55
CA PHE A 327 32.42 22.36 8.61
C PHE A 327 30.98 22.67 8.23
N GLU A 328 30.72 23.87 7.69
CA GLU A 328 29.41 24.25 7.16
C GLU A 328 28.94 23.30 6.03
N PHE A 329 29.88 22.85 5.18
CA PHE A 329 29.57 21.88 4.13
C PHE A 329 29.17 20.51 4.72
N VAL A 330 29.94 20.00 5.68
CA VAL A 330 29.67 18.72 6.35
C VAL A 330 28.35 18.77 7.13
N GLU A 331 28.08 19.84 7.90
CA GLU A 331 26.82 19.98 8.63
C GLU A 331 25.60 20.09 7.71
N LYS A 332 25.73 20.75 6.58
CA LYS A 332 24.67 20.81 5.58
C LYS A 332 24.43 19.46 4.92
N GLU A 333 25.47 18.71 4.62
CA GLU A 333 25.36 17.33 4.11
C GLU A 333 24.73 16.40 5.16
N VAL A 334 25.12 16.53 6.44
CA VAL A 334 24.50 15.80 7.57
C VAL A 334 23.03 16.14 7.70
N LEU A 335 22.66 17.44 7.59
CA LEU A 335 21.25 17.85 7.62
C LEU A 335 20.46 17.32 6.42
N GLN A 336 21.06 17.27 5.24
CA GLN A 336 20.40 16.65 4.07
C GLN A 336 20.20 15.15 4.27
N VAL A 337 21.15 14.45 4.90
CA VAL A 337 21.01 13.05 5.27
C VAL A 337 19.91 12.87 6.30
N LEU A 338 19.84 13.69 7.34
CA LEU A 338 18.77 13.65 8.34
C LEU A 338 17.41 14.02 7.76
N GLU A 339 17.34 14.99 6.85
CA GLU A 339 16.09 15.29 6.12
C GLU A 339 15.67 14.13 5.21
N LYS A 340 16.62 13.47 4.52
CA LYS A 340 16.35 12.25 3.76
C LYS A 340 15.82 11.13 4.66
N GLU A 341 16.43 10.91 5.82
CA GLU A 341 15.97 9.91 6.80
C GLU A 341 14.53 10.20 7.29
N LEU A 342 14.24 11.46 7.62
CA LEU A 342 12.90 11.85 8.06
C LEU A 342 11.84 11.63 6.97
N VAL A 343 12.17 11.95 5.72
CA VAL A 343 11.30 11.70 4.57
C VAL A 343 11.09 10.19 4.34
N ILE A 344 12.14 9.39 4.52
CA ILE A 344 12.07 7.94 4.42
C ILE A 344 11.17 7.35 5.51
N GLU A 345 11.31 7.80 6.76
CA GLU A 345 10.46 7.37 7.87
C GLU A 345 8.98 7.75 7.64
N GLN A 346 8.71 8.94 7.13
CA GLN A 346 7.35 9.36 6.78
C GLN A 346 6.77 8.50 5.64
N ARG A 347 7.58 8.13 4.65
CA ARG A 347 7.17 7.20 3.59
C ARG A 347 6.85 5.82 4.15
N VAL A 348 7.68 5.28 5.02
CA VAL A 348 7.42 3.97 5.67
C VAL A 348 6.13 4.02 6.47
N LEU A 349 5.92 5.06 7.27
CA LEU A 349 4.69 5.24 8.05
C LEU A 349 3.45 5.37 7.16
N ALA A 350 3.55 6.11 6.06
CA ALA A 350 2.45 6.24 5.10
C ALA A 350 2.13 4.92 4.39
N VAL A 351 3.14 4.10 4.11
CA VAL A 351 3.00 2.76 3.53
C VAL A 351 2.31 1.82 4.52
N GLU A 352 2.70 1.84 5.79
CA GLU A 352 2.06 1.06 6.85
C GLU A 352 0.59 1.46 7.03
N GLN A 353 0.28 2.76 7.07
CA GLN A 353 -1.10 3.25 7.16
C GLN A 353 -1.94 2.86 5.94
N ARG A 354 -1.36 2.91 4.75
CA ARG A 354 -2.01 2.42 3.52
C ARG A 354 -2.30 0.93 3.58
N PHE A 355 -1.36 0.15 4.08
CA PHE A 355 -1.54 -1.28 4.27
C PHE A 355 -2.66 -1.59 5.26
N GLU A 356 -2.69 -0.93 6.42
CA GLU A 356 -3.77 -1.06 7.40
C GLU A 356 -5.14 -0.67 6.80
N ALA A 357 -5.21 0.41 6.05
CA ALA A 357 -6.44 0.83 5.38
C ALA A 357 -6.90 -0.20 4.32
N ILE A 358 -5.98 -0.81 3.59
CA ILE A 358 -6.27 -1.89 2.63
C ILE A 358 -6.78 -3.11 3.38
N VAL A 359 -6.17 -3.51 4.49
CA VAL A 359 -6.61 -4.64 5.31
C VAL A 359 -8.02 -4.39 5.87
N GLN A 360 -8.28 -3.21 6.43
CA GLN A 360 -9.60 -2.83 6.95
C GLN A 360 -10.68 -2.81 5.86
N ASN A 361 -10.37 -2.26 4.68
CA ASN A 361 -11.28 -2.30 3.54
C ASN A 361 -11.55 -3.73 3.06
N PHE A 362 -10.56 -4.61 3.22
CA PHE A 362 -10.70 -6.03 2.91
C PHE A 362 -11.62 -6.74 3.91
N GLU A 363 -11.46 -6.48 5.20
CA GLU A 363 -12.33 -7.02 6.24
C GLU A 363 -13.76 -6.55 6.05
N LYS A 364 -13.95 -5.26 5.78
CA LYS A 364 -15.26 -4.69 5.47
C LYS A 364 -15.89 -5.30 4.22
N PHE A 365 -15.09 -5.51 3.17
CA PHE A 365 -15.57 -6.19 1.96
C PHE A 365 -15.97 -7.65 2.23
N GLN A 366 -15.24 -8.36 3.11
CA GLN A 366 -15.61 -9.70 3.54
C GLN A 366 -16.91 -9.71 4.39
N GLU A 367 -17.06 -8.74 5.28
CA GLU A 367 -18.28 -8.57 6.08
C GLU A 367 -19.50 -8.24 5.22
N GLU A 368 -19.38 -7.29 4.30
CA GLU A 368 -20.43 -6.95 3.33
C GLU A 368 -20.78 -8.15 2.46
N PHE A 369 -19.77 -8.91 2.04
CA PHE A 369 -19.97 -10.13 1.27
C PHE A 369 -20.70 -11.22 2.06
N VAL A 370 -20.35 -11.41 3.33
CA VAL A 370 -21.00 -12.37 4.22
C VAL A 370 -22.45 -11.94 4.48
N GLN A 371 -22.71 -10.65 4.72
CA GLN A 371 -24.07 -10.14 4.92
C GLN A 371 -24.95 -10.29 3.68
N GLU A 372 -24.44 -9.93 2.47
CA GLU A 372 -25.17 -10.17 1.22
C GLU A 372 -25.40 -11.67 0.97
N PHE A 373 -24.48 -12.52 1.44
CA PHE A 373 -24.59 -13.98 1.30
C PHE A 373 -25.62 -14.56 2.27
N GLU A 374 -25.70 -14.04 3.51
CA GLU A 374 -26.67 -14.46 4.54
C GLU A 374 -28.12 -14.13 4.14
N GLU A 375 -28.36 -13.08 3.36
CA GLU A 375 -29.70 -12.75 2.84
C GLU A 375 -30.20 -13.70 1.74
N PHE A 376 -29.32 -14.43 1.05
CA PHE A 376 -29.66 -15.21 -0.15
C PHE A 376 -29.54 -16.73 -0.02
N ILE A 377 -28.98 -17.25 1.07
CA ILE A 377 -28.79 -18.71 1.25
C ILE A 377 -29.73 -19.24 2.34
N PRO A 378 -30.43 -20.36 2.11
CA PRO A 378 -31.15 -21.09 3.16
C PRO A 378 -30.21 -21.48 4.31
N VAL A 379 -30.72 -21.35 5.55
CA VAL A 379 -29.94 -21.57 6.79
C VAL A 379 -29.23 -22.93 6.83
N GLU A 380 -29.71 -23.92 6.10
CA GLU A 380 -29.13 -25.27 6.01
C GLU A 380 -27.84 -25.32 5.18
N GLU A 381 -27.73 -24.52 4.12
CA GLU A 381 -26.50 -24.44 3.30
C GLU A 381 -25.42 -23.59 3.98
N MET A 382 -25.83 -22.62 4.81
CA MET A 382 -24.92 -21.78 5.62
C MET A 382 -24.14 -22.56 6.68
N GLN A 383 -24.74 -23.57 7.27
CA GLN A 383 -24.03 -24.42 8.25
C GLN A 383 -22.91 -25.22 7.59
N GLN A 384 -23.13 -25.72 6.39
CA GLN A 384 -22.14 -26.45 5.64
C GLN A 384 -20.95 -25.56 5.22
N PHE A 385 -21.23 -24.30 4.86
CA PHE A 385 -20.20 -23.32 4.49
C PHE A 385 -19.34 -22.87 5.69
N LYS A 386 -19.96 -22.74 6.89
CA LYS A 386 -19.24 -22.40 8.15
C LYS A 386 -18.38 -23.57 8.68
N GLU A 387 -18.76 -24.80 8.37
CA GLU A 387 -17.97 -26.00 8.74
C GLU A 387 -16.81 -26.24 7.78
N GLU A 388 -16.91 -25.81 6.53
CA GLU A 388 -15.86 -25.93 5.50
C GLU A 388 -14.92 -24.73 5.43
N ALA A 389 -15.29 -23.57 6.03
CA ALA A 389 -14.43 -22.39 6.06
C ALA A 389 -13.21 -22.64 6.97
N PRO A 390 -11.98 -22.45 6.49
CA PRO A 390 -10.78 -22.55 7.31
C PRO A 390 -10.83 -21.58 8.50
N GLN A 391 -10.44 -22.05 9.69
CA GLN A 391 -10.43 -21.23 10.92
C GLN A 391 -9.60 -19.94 10.84
N ASP A 392 -8.76 -19.78 9.81
CA ASP A 392 -7.97 -18.60 9.53
C ASP A 392 -8.78 -17.43 8.89
N MET A 393 -10.07 -17.65 8.55
CA MET A 393 -10.96 -16.57 8.11
C MET A 393 -11.61 -15.79 9.26
N MET A 394 -11.47 -16.27 10.50
CA MET A 394 -12.07 -15.65 11.71
C MET A 394 -11.04 -15.04 12.67
N ARG A 395 -9.78 -14.85 12.24
CA ARG A 395 -8.75 -14.15 13.03
C ARG A 395 -8.06 -13.07 12.26
#